data_cbaf0c064844a36ccf86fee365116767
#
_entry.id   cbaf0c064844a36ccf86fee365116767
#
_cell.length_a   1.000
_cell.length_b   1.000
_cell.length_c   1.000
_cell.angle_alpha   90.00
_cell.angle_beta   90.00
_cell.angle_gamma   90.00
#
_symmetry.space_group_name_H-M   'P 1'
#
loop_
_entity.id
_entity.type
_entity.pdbx_description
1 polymer ?
#
loop_
_entity_poly.entity_id
_entity_poly.type
_entity_poly.pdbx_seq_one_letter_code
_entity_poly.pdbx_strand_id
1 'polypeptide(L)'
;LAVGERAAIGRSHTGGGTQVIDLGGKTLMPSFIDAHSHYINALTVASQAKLYAPPAGPGKDVESIIAELRRFAAERRIPKGEMIMAYGYDDTVMPGGRLLNRDDLDQAFPDNPVRVDHVSMHGAVLNSLALKQFGFDSKTKTPAGGVIVRKPGTNEPYGLIMETAFLPVFGKSEPMTPAQEIEWSRAGQMLYAEAGVTTAHEGATHIAPFQ
;
A
#
# COMPACT_ATOMS: atom_id res chain seq x y z
N LEU A 1 -32.22 -22.86 -11.28
CA LEU A 1 -30.79 -23.11 -11.15
C LEU A 1 -30.55 -24.59 -10.89
N ALA A 2 -29.61 -25.21 -11.60
CA ALA A 2 -29.23 -26.59 -11.44
C ALA A 2 -27.73 -26.75 -11.38
N VAL A 3 -27.25 -27.68 -10.58
CA VAL A 3 -25.84 -28.08 -10.48
C VAL A 3 -25.76 -29.58 -10.65
N GLY A 4 -24.83 -30.07 -11.44
CA GLY A 4 -24.68 -31.51 -11.69
C GLY A 4 -23.68 -31.79 -12.81
N GLU A 5 -23.63 -33.06 -13.18
CA GLU A 5 -22.77 -33.54 -14.27
C GLU A 5 -23.07 -32.80 -15.58
N ARG A 6 -22.01 -32.39 -16.31
CA ARG A 6 -22.11 -31.63 -17.56
C ARG A 6 -23.08 -32.24 -18.57
N ALA A 7 -23.02 -33.56 -18.76
CA ALA A 7 -23.86 -34.27 -19.70
C ALA A 7 -25.34 -34.28 -19.28
N ALA A 8 -25.62 -34.35 -17.99
CA ALA A 8 -26.99 -34.32 -17.45
C ALA A 8 -27.59 -32.93 -17.58
N ILE A 9 -26.87 -31.89 -17.14
CA ILE A 9 -27.32 -30.49 -17.23
C ILE A 9 -27.48 -30.08 -18.69
N GLY A 10 -26.59 -30.46 -19.57
CA GLY A 10 -26.68 -30.16 -21.01
C GLY A 10 -27.95 -30.74 -21.67
N ARG A 11 -28.42 -31.94 -21.23
CA ARG A 11 -29.65 -32.52 -21.77
C ARG A 11 -30.94 -31.90 -21.24
N SER A 12 -30.94 -31.50 -19.96
CA SER A 12 -32.16 -31.10 -19.27
C SER A 12 -32.34 -29.59 -19.12
N HIS A 13 -31.29 -28.81 -19.24
CA HIS A 13 -31.31 -27.38 -18.89
C HIS A 13 -30.73 -26.48 -20.00
N THR A 14 -30.40 -27.01 -21.17
CA THR A 14 -29.95 -26.19 -22.31
C THR A 14 -30.94 -26.26 -23.48
N GLY A 15 -31.07 -25.15 -24.19
CA GLY A 15 -31.91 -25.01 -25.39
C GLY A 15 -31.21 -24.09 -26.41
N GLY A 16 -31.88 -23.81 -27.53
CA GLY A 16 -31.33 -23.08 -28.66
C GLY A 16 -30.81 -21.65 -28.35
N GLY A 17 -31.25 -21.07 -27.24
CA GLY A 17 -30.79 -19.75 -26.76
C GLY A 17 -29.81 -19.79 -25.58
N THR A 18 -29.38 -20.97 -25.14
CA THR A 18 -28.50 -21.11 -23.99
C THR A 18 -27.06 -20.80 -24.36
N GLN A 19 -26.47 -19.80 -23.71
CA GLN A 19 -25.02 -19.54 -23.80
C GLN A 19 -24.28 -20.53 -22.91
N VAL A 20 -23.39 -21.31 -23.51
CA VAL A 20 -22.53 -22.25 -22.81
C VAL A 20 -21.10 -21.66 -22.74
N ILE A 21 -20.58 -21.51 -21.53
CA ILE A 21 -19.21 -21.04 -21.29
C ILE A 21 -18.37 -22.22 -20.79
N ASP A 22 -17.34 -22.58 -21.56
CA ASP A 22 -16.37 -23.58 -21.12
C ASP A 22 -15.27 -22.90 -20.27
N LEU A 23 -15.14 -23.36 -19.04
CA LEU A 23 -14.15 -22.81 -18.10
C LEU A 23 -12.75 -23.38 -18.30
N GLY A 24 -12.54 -24.33 -19.24
CA GLY A 24 -11.23 -24.91 -19.53
C GLY A 24 -10.59 -25.60 -18.31
N GLY A 25 -11.39 -26.27 -17.48
CA GLY A 25 -10.93 -26.93 -16.26
C GLY A 25 -10.81 -26.01 -15.03
N LYS A 26 -11.13 -24.71 -15.16
CA LYS A 26 -11.16 -23.79 -14.02
C LYS A 26 -12.42 -23.98 -13.19
N THR A 27 -12.32 -23.63 -11.91
CA THR A 27 -13.46 -23.65 -10.97
C THR A 27 -14.15 -22.29 -10.97
N LEU A 28 -15.47 -22.27 -11.11
CA LEU A 28 -16.30 -21.10 -10.85
C LEU A 28 -16.82 -21.17 -9.41
N MET A 29 -16.62 -20.09 -8.68
CA MET A 29 -17.11 -19.94 -7.31
C MET A 29 -17.69 -18.53 -7.11
N PRO A 30 -18.54 -18.32 -6.12
CA PRO A 30 -18.93 -16.97 -5.73
C PRO A 30 -17.71 -16.13 -5.37
N SER A 31 -17.77 -14.82 -5.66
CA SER A 31 -16.73 -13.89 -5.25
C SER A 31 -16.66 -13.75 -3.73
N PHE A 32 -15.52 -13.27 -3.24
CA PHE A 32 -15.32 -13.00 -1.82
C PHE A 32 -15.95 -11.67 -1.39
N ILE A 33 -16.38 -11.64 -0.14
CA ILE A 33 -16.80 -10.44 0.58
C ILE A 33 -15.73 -10.17 1.63
N ASP A 34 -15.08 -9.01 1.55
CA ASP A 34 -14.15 -8.55 2.60
C ASP A 34 -14.96 -7.78 3.65
N ALA A 35 -15.22 -8.44 4.77
CA ALA A 35 -16.03 -7.90 5.85
C ALA A 35 -15.29 -6.94 6.78
N HIS A 36 -13.96 -6.87 6.68
CA HIS A 36 -13.12 -5.94 7.44
C HIS A 36 -12.02 -5.40 6.54
N SER A 37 -12.28 -4.26 5.91
CA SER A 37 -11.43 -3.67 4.90
C SER A 37 -11.22 -2.17 5.17
N HIS A 38 -10.24 -1.59 4.49
CA HIS A 38 -9.97 -0.16 4.45
C HIS A 38 -9.96 0.30 2.99
N TYR A 39 -11.16 0.29 2.39
CA TYR A 39 -11.33 0.58 0.96
C TYR A 39 -10.75 1.93 0.56
N ILE A 40 -11.02 3.00 1.32
CA ILE A 40 -10.49 4.35 1.06
C ILE A 40 -8.96 4.34 1.04
N ASN A 41 -8.34 3.59 1.98
CA ASN A 41 -6.90 3.46 2.03
C ASN A 41 -6.34 2.69 0.82
N ALA A 42 -7.05 1.68 0.33
CA ALA A 42 -6.65 0.93 -0.86
C ALA A 42 -6.54 1.82 -2.10
N LEU A 43 -7.34 2.89 -2.20
CA LEU A 43 -7.23 3.86 -3.30
C LEU A 43 -5.87 4.57 -3.28
N THR A 44 -5.42 4.98 -2.10
CA THR A 44 -4.11 5.62 -1.92
C THR A 44 -2.98 4.63 -2.19
N VAL A 45 -3.06 3.42 -1.63
CA VAL A 45 -2.05 2.36 -1.81
C VAL A 45 -1.91 1.96 -3.28
N ALA A 46 -3.00 1.98 -4.06
CA ALA A 46 -2.96 1.65 -5.49
C ALA A 46 -2.03 2.58 -6.30
N SER A 47 -1.81 3.82 -5.82
CA SER A 47 -0.95 4.82 -6.46
C SER A 47 0.51 4.80 -5.98
N GLN A 48 0.87 3.95 -5.02
CA GLN A 48 2.18 3.88 -4.38
C GLN A 48 3.02 2.70 -4.91
N ALA A 49 4.33 2.75 -4.66
CA ALA A 49 5.20 1.60 -4.87
C ALA A 49 4.82 0.47 -3.89
N LYS A 50 4.73 -0.77 -4.40
CA LYS A 50 4.28 -1.93 -3.61
C LYS A 50 5.50 -2.68 -3.08
N LEU A 51 5.72 -2.63 -1.76
CA LEU A 51 6.87 -3.21 -1.08
C LEU A 51 6.51 -4.43 -0.23
N TYR A 52 5.40 -5.08 -0.52
CA TYR A 52 5.00 -6.28 0.22
C TYR A 52 6.11 -7.33 0.27
N ALA A 53 6.16 -8.05 1.38
CA ALA A 53 7.04 -9.22 1.51
C ALA A 53 6.66 -10.33 0.52
N PRO A 54 7.61 -11.19 0.11
CA PRO A 54 7.29 -12.38 -0.68
C PRO A 54 6.26 -13.28 0.04
N PRO A 55 5.33 -13.93 -0.70
CA PRO A 55 5.23 -13.96 -2.17
C PRO A 55 4.43 -12.81 -2.77
N ALA A 56 3.88 -11.90 -1.98
CA ALA A 56 2.99 -10.83 -2.45
C ALA A 56 3.73 -9.68 -3.16
N GLY A 57 5.03 -9.53 -2.92
CA GLY A 57 5.84 -8.48 -3.52
C GLY A 57 7.34 -8.70 -3.37
N PRO A 58 8.16 -7.71 -3.74
CA PRO A 58 9.62 -7.83 -3.79
C PRO A 58 10.33 -7.49 -2.47
N GLY A 59 9.65 -6.97 -1.46
CA GLY A 59 10.22 -6.34 -0.27
C GLY A 59 10.81 -7.31 0.74
N LYS A 60 11.90 -7.99 0.40
CA LYS A 60 12.57 -8.98 1.27
C LYS A 60 13.81 -8.45 2.00
N ASP A 61 14.40 -7.36 1.53
CA ASP A 61 15.60 -6.73 2.06
C ASP A 61 15.71 -5.27 1.57
N VAL A 62 16.67 -4.52 2.10
CA VAL A 62 16.87 -3.11 1.74
C VAL A 62 17.16 -2.94 0.25
N GLU A 63 17.95 -3.82 -0.34
CA GLU A 63 18.33 -3.75 -1.75
C GLU A 63 17.11 -3.89 -2.67
N SER A 64 16.26 -4.88 -2.43
CA SER A 64 15.02 -5.08 -3.20
C SER A 64 14.02 -3.94 -3.02
N ILE A 65 13.91 -3.37 -1.82
CA ILE A 65 13.10 -2.18 -1.54
C ILE A 65 13.59 -0.99 -2.37
N ILE A 66 14.88 -0.69 -2.33
CA ILE A 66 15.46 0.40 -3.10
C ILE A 66 15.32 0.19 -4.61
N ALA A 67 15.50 -1.04 -5.09
CA ALA A 67 15.32 -1.38 -6.49
C ALA A 67 13.88 -1.11 -6.95
N GLU A 68 12.88 -1.53 -6.16
CA GLU A 68 11.48 -1.30 -6.46
C GLU A 68 11.10 0.19 -6.43
N LEU A 69 11.58 0.94 -5.44
CA LEU A 69 11.37 2.39 -5.38
C LEU A 69 11.95 3.10 -6.62
N ARG A 70 13.14 2.70 -7.08
CA ARG A 70 13.75 3.25 -8.31
C ARG A 70 12.95 2.90 -9.54
N ARG A 71 12.50 1.66 -9.66
CA ARG A 71 11.65 1.20 -10.76
C ARG A 71 10.37 2.04 -10.82
N PHE A 72 9.66 2.16 -9.69
CA PHE A 72 8.43 2.93 -9.57
C PHE A 72 8.63 4.41 -9.91
N ALA A 73 9.67 5.06 -9.35
CA ALA A 73 9.97 6.45 -9.62
C ALA A 73 10.25 6.71 -11.10
N ALA A 74 10.97 5.80 -11.77
CA ALA A 74 11.25 5.89 -13.20
C ALA A 74 9.99 5.69 -14.06
N GLU A 75 9.17 4.67 -13.77
CA GLU A 75 7.92 4.40 -14.50
C GLU A 75 6.92 5.55 -14.38
N ARG A 76 6.79 6.12 -13.19
CA ARG A 76 5.90 7.25 -12.92
C ARG A 76 6.52 8.59 -13.31
N ARG A 77 7.79 8.61 -13.71
CA ARG A 77 8.55 9.82 -14.07
C ARG A 77 8.46 10.89 -12.98
N ILE A 78 8.62 10.47 -11.72
CA ILE A 78 8.52 11.37 -10.56
C ILE A 78 9.62 12.43 -10.65
N PRO A 79 9.29 13.73 -10.72
CA PRO A 79 10.27 14.79 -10.81
C PRO A 79 11.09 14.92 -9.52
N LYS A 80 12.27 15.53 -9.61
CA LYS A 80 13.07 15.92 -8.45
C LYS A 80 12.25 16.86 -7.54
N GLY A 81 12.35 16.64 -6.24
CA GLY A 81 11.60 17.39 -5.23
C GLY A 81 10.20 16.85 -4.93
N GLU A 82 9.60 16.05 -5.81
CA GLU A 82 8.33 15.39 -5.53
C GLU A 82 8.52 14.14 -4.66
N MET A 83 7.51 13.86 -3.82
CA MET A 83 7.57 12.74 -2.87
C MET A 83 7.37 11.40 -3.57
N ILE A 84 8.26 10.46 -3.26
CA ILE A 84 8.12 9.05 -3.60
C ILE A 84 7.42 8.36 -2.44
N MET A 85 6.23 7.79 -2.69
CA MET A 85 5.46 7.09 -1.68
C MET A 85 5.43 5.58 -1.96
N ALA A 86 5.56 4.80 -0.90
CA ALA A 86 5.51 3.36 -0.97
C ALA A 86 4.75 2.78 0.23
N TYR A 87 4.19 1.59 0.04
CA TYR A 87 3.45 0.86 1.08
C TYR A 87 3.85 -0.61 1.12
N GLY A 88 3.77 -1.19 2.31
CA GLY A 88 3.93 -2.62 2.51
C GLY A 88 5.30 -3.02 3.04
N TYR A 89 6.12 -2.08 3.54
CA TYR A 89 7.34 -2.41 4.25
C TYR A 89 7.03 -3.26 5.49
N ASP A 90 7.70 -4.38 5.61
CA ASP A 90 7.57 -5.31 6.72
C ASP A 90 8.95 -5.55 7.34
N ASP A 91 9.15 -5.06 8.55
CA ASP A 91 10.41 -5.20 9.29
C ASP A 91 10.67 -6.64 9.76
N THR A 92 9.61 -7.44 9.90
CA THR A 92 9.70 -8.81 10.41
C THR A 92 10.38 -9.78 9.42
N VAL A 93 10.39 -9.46 8.13
CA VAL A 93 11.03 -10.27 7.10
C VAL A 93 12.45 -9.82 6.75
N MET A 94 12.90 -8.73 7.36
CA MET A 94 14.21 -8.15 7.04
C MET A 94 15.37 -9.03 7.56
N PRO A 95 16.33 -9.40 6.71
CA PRO A 95 17.45 -10.27 7.10
C PRO A 95 18.23 -9.72 8.30
N GLY A 96 18.46 -10.58 9.30
CA GLY A 96 19.23 -10.21 10.50
C GLY A 96 18.61 -9.13 11.36
N GLY A 97 17.32 -8.81 11.19
CA GLY A 97 16.62 -7.74 11.90
C GLY A 97 17.10 -6.32 11.52
N ARG A 98 17.74 -6.18 10.36
CA ARG A 98 18.19 -4.88 9.86
C ARG A 98 17.01 -4.05 9.37
N LEU A 99 16.71 -2.96 10.04
CA LEU A 99 15.66 -2.04 9.62
C LEU A 99 16.08 -1.18 8.44
N LEU A 100 15.14 -0.91 7.53
CA LEU A 100 15.27 0.19 6.56
C LEU A 100 15.41 1.50 7.34
N ASN A 101 16.30 2.37 6.90
CA ASN A 101 16.57 3.61 7.61
C ASN A 101 16.77 4.80 6.67
N ARG A 102 16.91 5.98 7.26
CA ARG A 102 17.11 7.25 6.56
C ARG A 102 18.30 7.23 5.61
N ASP A 103 19.44 6.71 6.08
CA ASP A 103 20.69 6.75 5.31
C ASP A 103 20.59 5.90 4.03
N ASP A 104 19.86 4.76 4.07
CA ASP A 104 19.57 3.93 2.89
C ASP A 104 18.80 4.70 1.84
N LEU A 105 17.77 5.40 2.29
CA LEU A 105 16.87 6.17 1.40
C LEU A 105 17.56 7.44 0.88
N ASP A 106 18.34 8.14 1.70
CA ASP A 106 19.12 9.33 1.28
C ASP A 106 20.13 9.00 0.20
N GLN A 107 20.85 7.87 0.35
CA GLN A 107 21.82 7.41 -0.65
C GLN A 107 21.13 7.10 -1.99
N ALA A 108 19.93 6.55 -1.95
CA ALA A 108 19.21 6.15 -3.14
C ALA A 108 18.47 7.29 -3.83
N PHE A 109 17.97 8.28 -3.06
CA PHE A 109 17.10 9.37 -3.49
C PHE A 109 17.51 10.71 -2.85
N PRO A 110 18.67 11.26 -3.24
CA PRO A 110 19.18 12.51 -2.65
C PRO A 110 18.33 13.73 -3.01
N ASP A 111 17.57 13.68 -4.10
CA ASP A 111 16.81 14.80 -4.63
C ASP A 111 15.29 14.70 -4.38
N ASN A 112 14.82 13.60 -3.82
CA ASN A 112 13.38 13.38 -3.60
C ASN A 112 13.08 13.05 -2.13
N PRO A 113 12.06 13.64 -1.51
CA PRO A 113 11.53 13.11 -0.27
C PRO A 113 10.95 11.70 -0.50
N VAL A 114 11.21 10.79 0.45
CA VAL A 114 10.74 9.40 0.37
C VAL A 114 10.00 9.05 1.64
N ARG A 115 8.81 8.48 1.48
CA ARG A 115 7.99 7.92 2.55
C ARG A 115 7.66 6.45 2.22
N VAL A 116 8.05 5.56 3.11
CA VAL A 116 7.81 4.13 3.01
C VAL A 116 6.90 3.72 4.17
N ASP A 117 5.62 3.55 3.89
CA ASP A 117 4.63 3.17 4.91
C ASP A 117 4.77 1.69 5.26
N HIS A 118 4.69 1.41 6.57
CA HIS A 118 4.73 0.07 7.11
C HIS A 118 3.46 -0.71 6.77
N VAL A 119 3.57 -2.02 6.60
CA VAL A 119 2.44 -2.90 6.25
C VAL A 119 1.28 -2.83 7.25
N SER A 120 1.57 -2.53 8.51
CA SER A 120 0.54 -2.36 9.56
C SER A 120 -0.18 -1.01 9.51
N MET A 121 0.25 -0.06 8.69
CA MET A 121 -0.23 1.33 8.68
C MET A 121 0.02 2.12 9.99
N HIS A 122 0.84 1.59 10.90
CA HIS A 122 1.17 2.23 12.18
C HIS A 122 2.48 2.99 12.17
N GLY A 123 3.15 3.11 11.04
CA GLY A 123 4.43 3.82 10.94
C GLY A 123 4.92 3.98 9.51
N ALA A 124 5.99 4.73 9.37
CA ALA A 124 6.71 4.89 8.11
C ALA A 124 8.21 5.09 8.34
N VAL A 125 9.00 4.76 7.31
CA VAL A 125 10.40 5.15 7.22
C VAL A 125 10.52 6.34 6.27
N LEU A 126 11.12 7.41 6.76
CA LEU A 126 11.30 8.68 6.05
C LEU A 126 12.77 8.95 5.79
N ASN A 127 13.10 9.45 4.60
CA ASN A 127 14.45 9.99 4.36
C ASN A 127 14.59 11.41 4.93
N SER A 128 15.80 12.00 4.84
CA SER A 128 16.08 13.33 5.40
C SER A 128 15.18 14.42 4.84
N LEU A 129 14.87 14.40 3.55
CA LEU A 129 14.00 15.38 2.91
C LEU A 129 12.57 15.25 3.42
N ALA A 130 12.05 14.04 3.55
CA ALA A 130 10.71 13.79 4.09
C ALA A 130 10.63 14.14 5.59
N LEU A 131 11.63 13.75 6.41
CA LEU A 131 11.71 14.14 7.82
C LEU A 131 11.63 15.67 7.98
N LYS A 132 12.40 16.41 7.18
CA LYS A 132 12.36 17.86 7.16
C LYS A 132 10.99 18.41 6.75
N GLN A 133 10.37 17.86 5.73
CA GLN A 133 9.04 18.28 5.24
C GLN A 133 7.96 18.09 6.30
N PHE A 134 8.04 17.01 7.08
CA PHE A 134 7.11 16.73 8.18
C PHE A 134 7.50 17.38 9.51
N GLY A 135 8.64 18.08 9.58
CA GLY A 135 9.08 18.84 10.75
C GLY A 135 9.76 18.00 11.82
N PHE A 136 10.36 16.86 11.44
CA PHE A 136 11.13 16.02 12.35
C PHE A 136 12.63 16.43 12.33
N ASP A 137 13.18 16.73 13.48
CA ASP A 137 14.58 17.05 13.68
C ASP A 137 15.14 16.49 15.00
N SER A 138 16.37 16.81 15.34
CA SER A 138 17.02 16.40 16.60
C SER A 138 16.39 16.99 17.86
N LYS A 139 15.57 18.05 17.73
CA LYS A 139 14.84 18.70 18.84
C LYS A 139 13.42 18.18 19.00
N THR A 140 12.90 17.46 18.01
CA THR A 140 11.56 16.89 18.05
C THR A 140 11.45 15.87 19.19
N LYS A 141 10.59 16.15 20.15
CA LYS A 141 10.32 15.22 21.26
C LYS A 141 9.48 14.04 20.78
N THR A 142 9.80 12.84 21.24
CA THR A 142 8.96 11.67 21.00
C THR A 142 7.65 11.84 21.78
N PRO A 143 6.48 11.85 21.11
CA PRO A 143 5.20 12.00 21.80
C PRO A 143 4.88 10.76 22.65
N ALA A 144 4.01 10.92 23.65
CA ALA A 144 3.53 9.79 24.45
C ALA A 144 2.84 8.76 23.54
N GLY A 145 3.20 7.49 23.71
CA GLY A 145 2.70 6.39 22.88
C GLY A 145 3.27 6.36 21.45
N GLY A 146 4.24 7.23 21.12
CA GLY A 146 4.89 7.25 19.82
C GLY A 146 6.32 6.70 19.85
N VAL A 147 6.86 6.41 18.66
CA VAL A 147 8.25 6.02 18.46
C VAL A 147 8.88 6.91 17.39
N ILE A 148 10.05 7.47 17.70
CA ILE A 148 10.95 8.09 16.73
C ILE A 148 12.30 7.41 16.91
N VAL A 149 12.65 6.50 16.03
CA VAL A 149 13.96 5.83 16.07
C VAL A 149 15.06 6.85 15.82
N ARG A 150 16.08 6.84 16.67
CA ARG A 150 17.21 7.77 16.62
C ARG A 150 18.46 7.08 16.11
N LYS A 151 19.29 7.84 15.40
CA LYS A 151 20.62 7.37 15.00
C LYS A 151 21.46 7.10 16.26
N PRO A 152 22.12 5.94 16.34
CA PRO A 152 22.89 5.56 17.54
C PRO A 152 23.80 6.67 18.03
N GLY A 153 23.74 6.96 19.34
CA GLY A 153 24.57 8.01 19.98
C GLY A 153 24.13 9.45 19.69
N THR A 154 23.01 9.67 19.03
CA THR A 154 22.51 11.00 18.68
C THR A 154 21.02 11.16 18.98
N ASN A 155 20.51 12.41 18.88
CA ASN A 155 19.08 12.69 18.90
C ASN A 155 18.47 12.82 17.50
N GLU A 156 19.25 12.56 16.44
CA GLU A 156 18.76 12.68 15.07
C GLU A 156 17.76 11.56 14.73
N PRO A 157 16.58 11.88 14.15
CA PRO A 157 15.68 10.86 13.63
C PRO A 157 16.37 9.99 12.59
N TYR A 158 16.24 8.66 12.71
CA TYR A 158 16.90 7.72 11.81
C TYR A 158 15.96 7.14 10.74
N GLY A 159 14.78 7.73 10.60
CA GLY A 159 13.81 7.46 9.55
C GLY A 159 12.54 6.82 10.05
N LEU A 160 12.61 5.74 10.85
CA LEU A 160 11.42 5.05 11.33
C LEU A 160 10.70 5.86 12.41
N ILE A 161 9.43 6.13 12.15
CA ILE A 161 8.48 6.76 13.08
C ILE A 161 7.23 5.90 13.16
N MET A 162 6.64 5.76 14.36
CA MET A 162 5.49 4.87 14.57
C MET A 162 4.49 5.49 15.56
N GLU A 163 3.27 4.94 15.51
CA GLU A 163 2.18 5.22 16.43
C GLU A 163 1.81 6.72 16.47
N THR A 164 1.69 7.32 17.65
CA THR A 164 1.32 8.73 17.78
C THR A 164 2.31 9.68 17.11
N ALA A 165 3.57 9.28 16.92
CA ALA A 165 4.55 10.06 16.15
C ALA A 165 4.27 10.03 14.64
N PHE A 166 3.60 8.98 14.14
CA PHE A 166 3.24 8.83 12.72
C PHE A 166 1.96 9.60 12.34
N LEU A 167 1.04 9.82 13.28
CA LEU A 167 -0.24 10.48 12.98
C LEU A 167 -0.13 11.80 12.20
N PRO A 168 0.82 12.73 12.50
CA PRO A 168 0.97 13.96 11.73
C PRO A 168 1.40 13.71 10.28
N VAL A 169 2.09 12.61 10.00
CA VAL A 169 2.53 12.23 8.65
C VAL A 169 1.37 11.58 7.89
N PHE A 170 0.65 10.69 8.57
CA PHE A 170 -0.52 10.01 8.01
C PHE A 170 -1.60 11.01 7.57
N GLY A 171 -1.88 12.03 8.38
CA GLY A 171 -2.89 13.05 8.10
C GLY A 171 -2.48 14.14 7.08
N LYS A 172 -1.20 14.21 6.68
CA LYS A 172 -0.70 15.20 5.71
C LYS A 172 -0.60 14.62 4.30
N SER A 173 -1.68 14.06 3.79
CA SER A 173 -1.77 13.75 2.36
C SER A 173 -2.22 14.99 1.61
N GLU A 174 -1.57 15.32 0.49
CA GLU A 174 -2.06 16.37 -0.40
C GLU A 174 -3.46 15.99 -0.90
N PRO A 175 -4.40 16.95 -0.98
CA PRO A 175 -5.72 16.67 -1.53
C PRO A 175 -5.62 16.15 -2.95
N MET A 176 -6.32 15.07 -3.24
CA MET A 176 -6.43 14.54 -4.59
C MET A 176 -7.25 15.47 -5.47
N THR A 177 -6.86 15.62 -6.72
CA THR A 177 -7.73 16.21 -7.72
C THR A 177 -8.88 15.25 -8.07
N PRO A 178 -10.04 15.71 -8.53
CA PRO A 178 -11.15 14.84 -8.93
C PRO A 178 -10.76 13.78 -9.99
N ALA A 179 -9.83 14.13 -10.88
CA ALA A 179 -9.32 13.18 -11.88
C ALA A 179 -8.49 12.06 -11.23
N GLN A 180 -7.64 12.40 -10.26
CA GLN A 180 -6.86 11.42 -9.49
C GLN A 180 -7.77 10.54 -8.63
N GLU A 181 -8.82 11.10 -8.03
CA GLU A 181 -9.80 10.31 -7.25
C GLU A 181 -10.46 9.24 -8.11
N ILE A 182 -10.86 9.56 -9.34
CA ILE A 182 -11.44 8.59 -10.28
C ILE A 182 -10.43 7.54 -10.69
N GLU A 183 -9.20 7.95 -11.05
CA GLU A 183 -8.13 7.03 -11.46
C GLU A 183 -7.79 6.06 -10.32
N TRP A 184 -7.56 6.59 -9.11
CA TRP A 184 -7.19 5.78 -7.96
C TRP A 184 -8.34 4.91 -7.47
N SER A 185 -9.58 5.37 -7.57
CA SER A 185 -10.76 4.55 -7.30
C SER A 185 -10.80 3.32 -8.21
N ARG A 186 -10.56 3.49 -9.51
CA ARG A 186 -10.48 2.35 -10.44
C ARG A 186 -9.32 1.41 -10.09
N ALA A 187 -8.14 1.95 -9.83
CA ALA A 187 -6.96 1.17 -9.46
C ALA A 187 -7.19 0.39 -8.15
N GLY A 188 -7.79 1.04 -7.13
CA GLY A 188 -8.14 0.40 -5.86
C GLY A 188 -9.16 -0.73 -6.03
N GLN A 189 -10.22 -0.51 -6.84
CA GLN A 189 -11.20 -1.57 -7.15
C GLN A 189 -10.54 -2.76 -7.85
N MET A 190 -9.56 -2.53 -8.72
CA MET A 190 -8.85 -3.61 -9.39
C MET A 190 -8.00 -4.44 -8.42
N LEU A 191 -7.42 -3.84 -7.36
CA LEU A 191 -6.73 -4.61 -6.31
C LEU A 191 -7.66 -5.63 -5.64
N TYR A 192 -8.90 -5.22 -5.32
CA TYR A 192 -9.90 -6.14 -4.77
C TYR A 192 -10.32 -7.20 -5.78
N ALA A 193 -10.58 -6.79 -7.02
CA ALA A 193 -11.00 -7.72 -8.08
C ALA A 193 -9.93 -8.78 -8.38
N GLU A 194 -8.65 -8.41 -8.41
CA GLU A 194 -7.51 -9.32 -8.59
C GLU A 194 -7.44 -10.37 -7.48
N ALA A 195 -7.85 -10.01 -6.25
CA ALA A 195 -7.97 -10.92 -5.12
C ALA A 195 -9.28 -11.72 -5.10
N GLY A 196 -10.15 -11.54 -6.10
CA GLY A 196 -11.48 -12.20 -6.17
C GLY A 196 -12.53 -11.58 -5.26
N VAL A 197 -12.28 -10.40 -4.69
CA VAL A 197 -13.20 -9.66 -3.82
C VAL A 197 -14.06 -8.72 -4.66
N THR A 198 -15.39 -8.79 -4.54
CA THR A 198 -16.34 -7.90 -5.24
C THR A 198 -17.20 -7.06 -4.29
N THR A 199 -17.08 -7.30 -2.98
CA THR A 199 -17.74 -6.49 -1.95
C THR A 199 -16.72 -6.18 -0.86
N ALA A 200 -16.38 -4.92 -0.70
CA ALA A 200 -15.45 -4.44 0.32
C ALA A 200 -16.21 -3.61 1.36
N HIS A 201 -15.85 -3.77 2.61
CA HIS A 201 -16.30 -2.96 3.73
C HIS A 201 -15.29 -1.85 4.02
N GLU A 202 -15.76 -0.65 4.39
CA GLU A 202 -14.89 0.42 4.89
C GLU A 202 -14.98 0.51 6.41
N GLY A 203 -13.92 0.13 7.10
CA GLY A 203 -13.88 0.03 8.57
C GLY A 203 -13.42 1.29 9.30
N ALA A 204 -12.93 2.31 8.58
CA ALA A 204 -12.34 3.52 9.18
C ALA A 204 -12.83 4.81 8.53
N THR A 205 -14.07 4.84 8.07
CA THR A 205 -14.64 6.04 7.44
C THR A 205 -14.85 7.15 8.48
N HIS A 206 -14.20 8.27 8.29
CA HIS A 206 -14.63 9.51 8.92
C HIS A 206 -15.78 10.07 8.10
N ILE A 207 -16.95 10.18 8.73
CA ILE A 207 -18.09 10.89 8.14
C ILE A 207 -17.72 12.37 8.12
N ALA A 208 -17.06 12.82 7.06
CA ALA A 208 -17.11 14.22 6.71
C ALA A 208 -18.53 14.46 6.20
N PRO A 209 -19.25 15.52 6.66
CA PRO A 209 -20.52 15.85 6.06
C PRO A 209 -20.28 16.07 4.58
N PHE A 210 -20.92 15.26 3.74
CA PHE A 210 -21.02 15.55 2.32
C PHE A 210 -21.72 16.89 2.20
N GLN A 211 -20.97 17.93 1.84
CA GLN A 211 -21.52 19.24 1.48
C GLN A 211 -21.89 19.24 0.01
#